data_4d8d1d8853297f23e6df291f5d8cf059
#
_entry.id   4d8d1d8853297f23e6df291f5d8cf059
#
_cell.length_a   1.000
_cell.length_b   1.000
_cell.length_c   1.000
_cell.angle_alpha   90.00
_cell.angle_beta   90.00
_cell.angle_gamma   90.00
#
_symmetry.space_group_name_H-M   'P 1'
#
loop_
_entity.id
_entity.type
_entity.pdbx_description
1 polymer ?
#
loop_
_entity_poly.entity_id
_entity_poly.type
_entity_poly.pdbx_seq_one_letter_code
_entity_poly.pdbx_strand_id
1 'polypeptide(L)'
;VSSNTILLGPRDCSLEISASKKAFLNAVINNSHVEATRYLFIRSVRKLTMRFNPVLWQDSDKLSKISGCIQAIDELLEQLDPPRELPDFEELEKICGKLEKETSALEQDLMYDSISISHIRNLSGWAHISLSEGKKVIIIEKAERMLEGVRNALLKILEEPPENTVFILTTSKRNSVMPTILSRVRTYNFNARTESQSYEIIERIYHEQFSGTIEEYLQQFLPVTPSAIKQYAENFYKEIVCGQIPDINELIKNCNKFDP
;
A
#
# COMPACT_ATOMS: atom_id res chain seq x y z
N VAL A 1 -4.19 12.99 10.43
CA VAL A 1 -3.35 11.88 10.94
C VAL A 1 -2.69 12.35 12.20
N SER A 2 -2.70 11.54 13.25
CA SER A 2 -2.03 11.90 14.52
C SER A 2 -0.51 11.92 14.32
N SER A 3 0.15 12.98 14.78
CA SER A 3 1.63 13.09 14.81
C SER A 3 2.31 11.96 15.59
N ASN A 4 1.54 11.24 16.39
CA ASN A 4 2.02 10.16 17.26
C ASN A 4 1.87 8.76 16.62
N THR A 5 1.55 8.68 15.33
CA THR A 5 1.40 7.41 14.61
C THR A 5 2.42 7.31 13.50
N ILE A 6 3.18 6.20 13.49
CA ILE A 6 4.10 5.86 12.41
C ILE A 6 3.66 4.55 11.77
N LEU A 7 3.58 4.55 10.44
CA LEU A 7 3.26 3.39 9.61
C LEU A 7 4.49 2.96 8.81
N LEU A 8 4.88 1.71 8.96
CA LEU A 8 5.90 1.06 8.13
C LEU A 8 5.25 -0.07 7.32
N GLY A 9 5.70 -0.24 6.11
CA GLY A 9 5.25 -1.35 5.27
C GLY A 9 6.01 -1.39 3.96
N PRO A 10 6.03 -2.54 3.28
CA PRO A 10 6.61 -2.66 1.94
C PRO A 10 5.74 -1.96 0.90
N ARG A 11 6.25 -1.89 -0.34
CA ARG A 11 5.53 -1.43 -1.54
C ARG A 11 4.22 -2.24 -1.69
N ASP A 12 3.08 -1.60 -1.87
CA ASP A 12 1.80 -2.18 -2.33
C ASP A 12 0.54 -1.30 -2.08
N CYS A 13 0.69 0.02 -2.15
CA CYS A 13 -0.44 0.94 -1.97
C CYS A 13 -1.13 1.32 -3.29
N SER A 14 -0.43 1.22 -4.43
CA SER A 14 -0.91 1.66 -5.74
C SER A 14 -2.23 1.01 -6.14
N LEU A 15 -2.41 -0.28 -5.88
CA LEU A 15 -3.66 -0.99 -6.23
C LEU A 15 -4.88 -0.45 -5.48
N GLU A 16 -4.73 -0.18 -4.17
CA GLU A 16 -5.80 0.40 -3.36
C GLU A 16 -6.12 1.84 -3.83
N ILE A 17 -5.09 2.61 -4.23
CA ILE A 17 -5.25 3.96 -4.76
C ILE A 17 -6.00 3.93 -6.09
N SER A 18 -5.60 3.07 -7.03
CA SER A 18 -6.27 2.94 -8.34
C SER A 18 -7.71 2.46 -8.19
N ALA A 19 -7.98 1.48 -7.33
CA ALA A 19 -9.33 0.99 -7.06
C ALA A 19 -10.22 2.08 -6.45
N SER A 20 -9.73 2.80 -5.45
CA SER A 20 -10.47 3.89 -4.80
C SER A 20 -10.67 5.09 -5.72
N LYS A 21 -9.71 5.43 -6.59
CA LYS A 21 -9.86 6.43 -7.65
C LYS A 21 -11.01 6.08 -8.58
N LYS A 22 -11.03 4.84 -9.10
CA LYS A 22 -12.09 4.37 -9.99
C LYS A 22 -13.46 4.46 -9.33
N ALA A 23 -13.56 3.98 -8.09
CA ALA A 23 -14.81 4.06 -7.32
C ALA A 23 -15.28 5.51 -7.13
N PHE A 24 -14.35 6.45 -6.85
CA PHE A 24 -14.67 7.85 -6.68
C PHE A 24 -15.17 8.51 -7.97
N LEU A 25 -14.47 8.31 -9.09
CA LEU A 25 -14.89 8.87 -10.37
C LEU A 25 -16.26 8.31 -10.83
N ASN A 26 -16.47 7.00 -10.65
CA ASN A 26 -17.76 6.38 -10.94
C ASN A 26 -18.88 6.94 -10.07
N ALA A 27 -18.61 7.19 -8.78
CA ALA A 27 -19.57 7.76 -7.85
C ALA A 27 -20.00 9.19 -8.27
N VAL A 28 -19.05 9.99 -8.76
CA VAL A 28 -19.33 11.34 -9.26
C VAL A 28 -20.19 11.28 -10.53
N ILE A 29 -19.87 10.40 -11.49
CA ILE A 29 -20.67 10.21 -12.71
C ILE A 29 -22.10 9.80 -12.37
N ASN A 30 -22.28 8.88 -11.44
CA ASN A 30 -23.58 8.34 -11.06
C ASN A 30 -24.28 9.18 -9.98
N ASN A 31 -23.65 10.24 -9.52
CA ASN A 31 -24.12 11.11 -8.43
C ASN A 31 -24.59 10.31 -7.19
N SER A 32 -23.83 9.28 -6.84
CA SER A 32 -24.15 8.34 -5.74
C SER A 32 -22.91 8.04 -4.90
N HIS A 33 -23.05 8.12 -3.57
CA HIS A 33 -21.97 7.83 -2.61
C HIS A 33 -20.68 8.67 -2.77
N VAL A 34 -20.79 9.86 -3.35
CA VAL A 34 -19.65 10.72 -3.70
C VAL A 34 -18.75 11.00 -2.50
N GLU A 35 -19.32 11.41 -1.36
CA GLU A 35 -18.52 11.74 -0.18
C GLU A 35 -17.81 10.53 0.43
N ALA A 36 -18.45 9.37 0.43
CA ALA A 36 -17.84 8.14 0.96
C ALA A 36 -16.64 7.70 0.10
N THR A 37 -16.80 7.70 -1.22
CA THR A 37 -15.74 7.31 -2.15
C THR A 37 -14.63 8.37 -2.26
N ARG A 38 -14.97 9.67 -2.15
CA ARG A 38 -14.00 10.77 -1.99
C ARG A 38 -13.12 10.54 -0.78
N TYR A 39 -13.72 10.28 0.38
CA TYR A 39 -12.98 9.97 1.61
C TYR A 39 -12.12 8.71 1.46
N LEU A 40 -12.63 7.67 0.82
CA LEU A 40 -11.89 6.44 0.56
C LEU A 40 -10.63 6.71 -0.28
N PHE A 41 -10.75 7.49 -1.36
CA PHE A 41 -9.62 7.84 -2.23
C PHE A 41 -8.58 8.68 -1.48
N ILE A 42 -8.99 9.75 -0.79
CA ILE A 42 -8.09 10.58 0.02
C ILE A 42 -7.36 9.72 1.06
N ARG A 43 -8.08 8.81 1.74
CA ARG A 43 -7.50 7.91 2.75
C ARG A 43 -6.45 6.97 2.16
N SER A 44 -6.70 6.41 0.98
CA SER A 44 -5.76 5.50 0.33
C SER A 44 -4.45 6.21 -0.06
N VAL A 45 -4.54 7.44 -0.57
CA VAL A 45 -3.37 8.28 -0.85
C VAL A 45 -2.62 8.64 0.43
N ARG A 46 -3.32 9.08 1.48
CA ARG A 46 -2.72 9.42 2.77
C ARG A 46 -2.07 8.22 3.47
N LYS A 47 -2.58 7.01 3.26
CA LYS A 47 -1.95 5.77 3.76
C LYS A 47 -0.55 5.60 3.18
N LEU A 48 -0.36 5.90 1.90
CA LEU A 48 0.97 5.88 1.27
C LEU A 48 1.89 6.96 1.86
N THR A 49 1.44 8.22 1.93
CA THR A 49 2.27 9.33 2.43
C THR A 49 2.69 9.15 3.89
N MET A 50 1.87 8.47 4.71
CA MET A 50 2.23 8.12 6.09
C MET A 50 3.49 7.25 6.21
N ARG A 51 3.81 6.44 5.19
CA ARG A 51 5.01 5.59 5.16
C ARG A 51 6.29 6.39 4.93
N PHE A 52 6.14 7.63 4.52
CA PHE A 52 7.24 8.59 4.31
C PHE A 52 7.35 9.59 5.48
N ASN A 53 7.00 9.15 6.70
CA ASN A 53 7.18 9.99 7.88
C ASN A 53 8.65 10.44 8.00
N PRO A 54 8.94 11.74 8.17
CA PRO A 54 10.31 12.28 8.24
C PRO A 54 11.20 11.57 9.26
N VAL A 55 10.63 11.07 10.36
CA VAL A 55 11.38 10.29 11.36
C VAL A 55 12.04 9.07 10.75
N LEU A 56 11.36 8.36 9.85
CA LEU A 56 11.90 7.14 9.23
C LEU A 56 13.06 7.46 8.27
N TRP A 57 13.02 8.61 7.62
CA TRP A 57 13.89 9.00 6.52
C TRP A 57 14.94 10.05 6.89
N GLN A 58 15.08 10.39 8.20
CA GLN A 58 15.95 11.48 8.67
C GLN A 58 17.42 11.36 8.23
N ASP A 59 17.94 10.12 8.08
CA ASP A 59 19.31 9.86 7.67
C ASP A 59 19.45 9.54 6.17
N SER A 60 18.41 9.81 5.38
CA SER A 60 18.40 9.49 3.95
C SER A 60 18.69 10.71 3.10
N ASP A 61 19.63 10.57 2.15
CA ASP A 61 19.90 11.58 1.13
C ASP A 61 18.68 11.89 0.25
N LYS A 62 17.67 11.01 0.30
CA LYS A 62 16.40 11.15 -0.46
C LYS A 62 15.35 12.03 0.24
N LEU A 63 15.60 12.48 1.48
CA LEU A 63 14.62 13.20 2.29
C LEU A 63 14.07 14.45 1.59
N SER A 64 14.92 15.25 0.93
CA SER A 64 14.48 16.44 0.20
C SER A 64 13.57 16.11 -0.99
N LYS A 65 13.90 15.05 -1.74
CA LYS A 65 13.05 14.57 -2.85
C LYS A 65 11.70 14.06 -2.33
N ILE A 66 11.72 13.29 -1.26
CA ILE A 66 10.51 12.79 -0.59
C ILE A 66 9.61 13.94 -0.15
N SER A 67 10.18 14.93 0.54
CA SER A 67 9.43 16.09 1.02
C SER A 67 8.77 16.87 -0.11
N GLY A 68 9.46 17.07 -1.23
CA GLY A 68 8.92 17.72 -2.41
C GLY A 68 7.76 16.94 -3.05
N CYS A 69 7.89 15.60 -3.18
CA CYS A 69 6.81 14.77 -3.69
C CYS A 69 5.59 14.77 -2.76
N ILE A 70 5.80 14.68 -1.45
CA ILE A 70 4.71 14.71 -0.46
C ILE A 70 4.00 16.05 -0.52
N GLN A 71 4.72 17.16 -0.58
CA GLN A 71 4.12 18.48 -0.71
C GLN A 71 3.24 18.59 -1.95
N ALA A 72 3.73 18.12 -3.10
CA ALA A 72 2.93 18.11 -4.34
C ALA A 72 1.66 17.24 -4.20
N ILE A 73 1.74 16.10 -3.53
CA ILE A 73 0.59 15.25 -3.24
C ILE A 73 -0.39 15.96 -2.29
N ASP A 74 0.11 16.60 -1.24
CA ASP A 74 -0.73 17.31 -0.26
C ASP A 74 -1.45 18.51 -0.91
N GLU A 75 -0.79 19.28 -1.79
CA GLU A 75 -1.41 20.38 -2.55
C GLU A 75 -2.54 19.89 -3.47
N LEU A 76 -2.40 18.70 -4.08
CA LEU A 76 -3.46 18.09 -4.87
C LEU A 76 -4.59 17.55 -3.98
N LEU A 77 -4.27 16.93 -2.85
CA LEU A 77 -5.26 16.44 -1.88
C LEU A 77 -6.08 17.56 -1.27
N GLU A 78 -5.47 18.72 -1.00
CA GLU A 78 -6.19 19.89 -0.49
C GLU A 78 -7.33 20.35 -1.41
N GLN A 79 -7.23 20.12 -2.72
CA GLN A 79 -8.28 20.43 -3.68
C GLN A 79 -9.47 19.46 -3.55
N LEU A 80 -9.21 18.28 -3.00
CA LEU A 80 -10.21 17.22 -2.78
C LEU A 80 -10.66 17.12 -1.32
N ASP A 81 -10.08 17.85 -0.38
CA ASP A 81 -10.44 17.73 1.05
C ASP A 81 -11.80 18.40 1.35
N PRO A 82 -12.74 17.71 2.05
CA PRO A 82 -13.94 18.35 2.56
C PRO A 82 -13.60 19.51 3.53
N PRO A 83 -14.35 20.60 3.57
CA PRO A 83 -15.67 20.81 2.96
C PRO A 83 -15.66 21.46 1.55
N ARG A 84 -14.53 21.47 0.85
CA ARG A 84 -14.45 22.09 -0.48
C ARG A 84 -15.42 21.43 -1.46
N GLU A 85 -16.07 22.23 -2.28
CA GLU A 85 -16.83 21.74 -3.43
C GLU A 85 -15.87 21.07 -4.43
N LEU A 86 -16.36 20.02 -5.08
CA LEU A 86 -15.57 19.34 -6.10
C LEU A 86 -15.52 20.19 -7.36
N PRO A 87 -14.39 20.22 -8.07
CA PRO A 87 -14.29 20.86 -9.39
C PRO A 87 -15.18 20.12 -10.41
N ASP A 88 -15.26 20.64 -11.62
CA ASP A 88 -15.92 19.92 -12.70
C ASP A 88 -15.27 18.56 -12.97
N PHE A 89 -15.99 17.67 -13.65
CA PHE A 89 -15.54 16.28 -13.82
C PHE A 89 -14.19 16.17 -14.58
N GLU A 90 -13.97 17.03 -15.59
CA GLU A 90 -12.72 16.99 -16.37
C GLU A 90 -11.52 17.42 -15.52
N GLU A 91 -11.67 18.42 -14.68
CA GLU A 91 -10.63 18.86 -13.76
C GLU A 91 -10.41 17.86 -12.64
N LEU A 92 -11.49 17.28 -12.11
CA LEU A 92 -11.43 16.22 -11.11
C LEU A 92 -10.65 15.00 -11.61
N GLU A 93 -10.94 14.57 -12.83
CA GLU A 93 -10.23 13.43 -13.44
C GLU A 93 -8.73 13.74 -13.61
N LYS A 94 -8.38 14.96 -14.00
CA LYS A 94 -6.98 15.42 -14.09
C LYS A 94 -6.27 15.41 -12.73
N ILE A 95 -6.95 15.90 -11.67
CA ILE A 95 -6.40 15.90 -10.31
C ILE A 95 -6.17 14.46 -9.83
N CYS A 96 -7.17 13.59 -9.97
CA CYS A 96 -7.06 12.19 -9.58
C CYS A 96 -5.97 11.44 -10.38
N GLY A 97 -5.84 11.73 -11.68
CA GLY A 97 -4.79 11.18 -12.53
C GLY A 97 -3.38 11.64 -12.14
N LYS A 98 -3.21 12.90 -11.77
CA LYS A 98 -1.95 13.43 -11.24
C LYS A 98 -1.60 12.78 -9.91
N LEU A 99 -2.57 12.67 -8.98
CA LEU A 99 -2.36 12.01 -7.70
C LEU A 99 -1.92 10.56 -7.87
N GLU A 100 -2.57 9.80 -8.76
CA GLU A 100 -2.17 8.42 -9.04
C GLU A 100 -0.75 8.33 -9.62
N LYS A 101 -0.39 9.24 -10.53
CA LYS A 101 0.95 9.30 -11.11
C LYS A 101 2.02 9.63 -10.07
N GLU A 102 1.81 10.68 -9.26
CA GLU A 102 2.77 11.11 -8.23
C GLU A 102 2.92 10.04 -7.13
N THR A 103 1.82 9.42 -6.72
CA THR A 103 1.85 8.34 -5.73
C THR A 103 2.53 7.08 -6.26
N SER A 104 2.29 6.71 -7.52
CA SER A 104 2.96 5.58 -8.17
C SER A 104 4.47 5.81 -8.30
N ALA A 105 4.88 7.01 -8.72
CA ALA A 105 6.29 7.39 -8.81
C ALA A 105 6.96 7.38 -7.42
N LEU A 106 6.30 7.93 -6.40
CA LEU A 106 6.80 7.92 -5.03
C LEU A 106 7.00 6.48 -4.51
N GLU A 107 6.04 5.58 -4.78
CA GLU A 107 6.12 4.20 -4.37
C GLU A 107 7.21 3.42 -5.12
N GLN A 108 7.29 3.55 -6.44
CA GLN A 108 8.24 2.83 -7.27
C GLN A 108 9.70 3.27 -7.03
N ASP A 109 9.95 4.57 -6.93
CA ASP A 109 11.30 5.12 -6.83
C ASP A 109 11.90 5.02 -5.42
N LEU A 110 11.07 5.04 -4.40
CA LEU A 110 11.51 5.29 -3.02
C LEU A 110 11.14 4.20 -2.04
N MET A 111 10.13 3.37 -2.32
CA MET A 111 9.79 2.24 -1.45
C MET A 111 10.52 0.96 -1.87
N TYR A 112 10.79 0.15 -0.86
CA TYR A 112 11.41 -1.17 -1.03
C TYR A 112 10.39 -2.28 -0.74
N ASP A 113 10.64 -3.48 -1.25
CA ASP A 113 9.81 -4.67 -0.99
C ASP A 113 9.98 -5.20 0.44
N SER A 114 11.00 -4.72 1.14
CA SER A 114 11.29 -5.05 2.53
C SER A 114 11.48 -3.79 3.37
N ILE A 115 11.27 -3.91 4.67
CA ILE A 115 11.50 -2.81 5.62
C ILE A 115 13.01 -2.61 5.83
N SER A 116 13.46 -1.35 5.76
CA SER A 116 14.87 -1.00 5.99
C SER A 116 15.24 -1.07 7.47
N ILE A 117 16.47 -1.51 7.75
CA ILE A 117 17.02 -1.51 9.12
C ILE A 117 17.19 -0.09 9.68
N SER A 118 17.51 0.91 8.83
CA SER A 118 17.59 2.32 9.22
C SER A 118 16.24 2.82 9.73
N HIS A 119 15.13 2.46 9.08
CA HIS A 119 13.79 2.82 9.54
C HIS A 119 13.50 2.29 10.95
N ILE A 120 13.90 1.06 11.27
CA ILE A 120 13.69 0.51 12.62
C ILE A 120 14.58 1.19 13.64
N ARG A 121 15.81 1.57 13.28
CA ARG A 121 16.71 2.32 14.20
C ARG A 121 16.15 3.71 14.49
N ASN A 122 15.73 4.43 13.46
CA ASN A 122 15.15 5.76 13.61
C ASN A 122 13.84 5.72 14.40
N LEU A 123 13.01 4.69 14.14
CA LEU A 123 11.81 4.40 14.89
C LEU A 123 12.12 4.15 16.39
N SER A 124 13.17 3.39 16.69
CA SER A 124 13.59 3.13 18.07
C SER A 124 13.92 4.44 18.80
N GLY A 125 14.73 5.30 18.19
CA GLY A 125 15.04 6.61 18.74
C GLY A 125 13.77 7.43 19.01
N TRP A 126 12.88 7.53 18.03
CA TRP A 126 11.63 8.26 18.19
C TRP A 126 10.72 7.65 19.26
N ALA A 127 10.67 6.32 19.36
CA ALA A 127 9.83 5.64 20.33
C ALA A 127 10.21 5.98 21.80
N HIS A 128 11.51 6.18 22.07
CA HIS A 128 12.02 6.53 23.40
C HIS A 128 11.87 8.03 23.77
N ILE A 129 11.54 8.90 22.83
CA ILE A 129 11.25 10.31 23.17
C ILE A 129 9.95 10.36 23.97
N SER A 130 9.98 10.96 25.16
CA SER A 130 8.79 11.11 26.00
C SER A 130 7.72 11.97 25.32
N LEU A 131 6.46 11.58 25.47
CA LEU A 131 5.31 12.42 25.14
C LEU A 131 4.77 13.08 26.38
N SER A 132 4.31 14.32 26.24
CA SER A 132 3.61 15.02 27.33
C SER A 132 2.25 14.37 27.62
N GLU A 133 1.55 13.91 26.59
CA GLU A 133 0.24 13.25 26.69
C GLU A 133 0.04 12.23 25.55
N GLY A 134 -0.78 11.20 25.84
CA GLY A 134 -1.22 10.22 24.84
C GLY A 134 -0.27 9.02 24.68
N LYS A 135 -0.45 8.29 23.60
CA LYS A 135 0.34 7.11 23.24
C LYS A 135 0.93 7.24 21.85
N LYS A 136 2.11 6.70 21.66
CA LYS A 136 2.69 6.44 20.34
C LYS A 136 2.13 5.14 19.77
N VAL A 137 1.81 5.14 18.51
CA VAL A 137 1.34 3.95 17.78
C VAL A 137 2.28 3.66 16.63
N ILE A 138 2.83 2.48 16.61
CA ILE A 138 3.74 1.99 15.58
C ILE A 138 3.06 0.83 14.88
N ILE A 139 2.78 0.98 13.60
CA ILE A 139 2.14 -0.04 12.78
C ILE A 139 3.17 -0.57 11.79
N ILE A 140 3.41 -1.88 11.81
CA ILE A 140 4.31 -2.56 10.88
C ILE A 140 3.47 -3.54 10.06
N GLU A 141 3.26 -3.22 8.79
CA GLU A 141 2.52 -4.08 7.87
C GLU A 141 3.45 -5.12 7.23
N LYS A 142 2.88 -6.29 6.96
CA LYS A 142 3.58 -7.44 6.33
C LYS A 142 4.88 -7.79 7.06
N ALA A 143 4.78 -8.02 8.36
CA ALA A 143 5.91 -8.34 9.23
C ALA A 143 6.73 -9.56 8.75
N GLU A 144 6.14 -10.46 7.95
CA GLU A 144 6.82 -11.57 7.31
C GLU A 144 7.88 -11.13 6.27
N ARG A 145 7.79 -9.91 5.74
CA ARG A 145 8.76 -9.37 4.77
C ARG A 145 9.97 -8.69 5.41
N MET A 146 10.05 -8.67 6.73
CA MET A 146 11.24 -8.17 7.43
C MET A 146 12.44 -9.08 7.22
N LEU A 147 13.57 -8.51 6.83
CA LEU A 147 14.85 -9.21 6.75
C LEU A 147 15.40 -9.50 8.16
N GLU A 148 16.34 -10.44 8.28
CA GLU A 148 16.86 -10.88 9.57
C GLU A 148 17.42 -9.74 10.43
N GLY A 149 18.23 -8.85 9.88
CA GLY A 149 18.77 -7.69 10.60
C GLY A 149 17.68 -6.76 11.14
N VAL A 150 16.58 -6.59 10.40
CA VAL A 150 15.41 -5.80 10.80
C VAL A 150 14.67 -6.45 11.97
N ARG A 151 14.46 -7.78 11.88
CA ARG A 151 13.82 -8.59 12.94
C ARG A 151 14.60 -8.49 14.23
N ASN A 152 15.93 -8.64 14.17
CA ASN A 152 16.80 -8.54 15.34
C ASN A 152 16.81 -7.12 15.97
N ALA A 153 16.74 -6.08 15.15
CA ALA A 153 16.60 -4.71 15.65
C ALA A 153 15.24 -4.49 16.34
N LEU A 154 14.16 -5.03 15.75
CA LEU A 154 12.81 -4.94 16.32
C LEU A 154 12.70 -5.71 17.64
N LEU A 155 13.32 -6.89 17.76
CA LEU A 155 13.32 -7.68 18.98
C LEU A 155 13.82 -6.87 20.19
N LYS A 156 14.89 -6.09 20.02
CA LYS A 156 15.44 -5.26 21.10
C LYS A 156 14.40 -4.26 21.63
N ILE A 157 13.60 -3.67 20.76
CA ILE A 157 12.56 -2.71 21.15
C ILE A 157 11.37 -3.43 21.81
N LEU A 158 11.07 -4.64 21.37
CA LEU A 158 9.96 -5.43 21.93
C LEU A 158 10.31 -6.09 23.27
N GLU A 159 11.60 -6.28 23.57
CA GLU A 159 12.08 -6.77 24.88
C GLU A 159 11.90 -5.71 25.96
N GLU A 160 12.24 -4.47 25.65
CA GLU A 160 12.12 -3.34 26.56
C GLU A 160 11.30 -2.22 25.86
N PRO A 161 9.98 -2.40 25.74
CA PRO A 161 9.16 -1.45 25.00
C PRO A 161 9.11 -0.11 25.72
N PRO A 162 9.28 1.02 25.00
CA PRO A 162 9.19 2.34 25.59
C PRO A 162 7.80 2.58 26.19
N GLU A 163 7.76 3.34 27.28
CA GLU A 163 6.51 3.73 27.93
C GLU A 163 5.57 4.44 26.95
N ASN A 164 4.28 4.21 27.11
CA ASN A 164 3.23 4.80 26.28
C ASN A 164 3.35 4.51 24.76
N THR A 165 4.02 3.42 24.38
CA THR A 165 4.14 2.99 22.99
C THR A 165 3.38 1.69 22.74
N VAL A 166 2.62 1.65 21.65
CA VAL A 166 1.86 0.48 21.19
C VAL A 166 2.41 0.02 19.84
N PHE A 167 2.79 -1.25 19.75
CA PHE A 167 3.22 -1.88 18.50
C PHE A 167 2.08 -2.73 17.92
N ILE A 168 1.77 -2.55 16.66
CA ILE A 168 0.80 -3.33 15.90
C ILE A 168 1.54 -3.93 14.72
N LEU A 169 1.65 -5.26 14.69
CA LEU A 169 2.24 -5.98 13.57
C LEU A 169 1.13 -6.71 12.80
N THR A 170 1.08 -6.54 11.49
CA THR A 170 0.16 -7.32 10.65
C THR A 170 0.93 -8.31 9.80
N THR A 171 0.38 -9.50 9.57
CA THR A 171 0.95 -10.52 8.70
C THR A 171 -0.14 -11.41 8.11
N SER A 172 0.01 -11.82 6.86
CA SER A 172 -0.80 -12.87 6.23
C SER A 172 -0.16 -14.26 6.38
N LYS A 173 1.12 -14.32 6.81
CA LYS A 173 1.90 -15.55 6.92
C LYS A 173 2.51 -15.69 8.32
N ARG A 174 1.66 -16.01 9.31
CA ARG A 174 2.08 -16.12 10.71
C ARG A 174 3.33 -16.99 10.90
N ASN A 175 3.43 -18.11 10.17
CA ASN A 175 4.55 -19.05 10.27
C ASN A 175 5.88 -18.48 9.73
N SER A 176 5.84 -17.39 8.99
CA SER A 176 7.02 -16.68 8.49
C SER A 176 7.52 -15.59 9.45
N VAL A 177 6.76 -15.30 10.50
CA VAL A 177 7.17 -14.39 11.58
C VAL A 177 7.96 -15.19 12.61
N MET A 178 9.12 -14.66 13.05
CA MET A 178 9.99 -15.34 14.00
C MET A 178 9.25 -15.69 15.30
N PRO A 179 9.43 -16.91 15.85
CA PRO A 179 8.83 -17.30 17.13
C PRO A 179 9.19 -16.37 18.27
N THR A 180 10.40 -15.80 18.26
CA THR A 180 10.88 -14.82 19.24
C THR A 180 10.10 -13.51 19.22
N ILE A 181 9.59 -13.05 18.05
CA ILE A 181 8.68 -11.92 17.96
C ILE A 181 7.30 -12.32 18.46
N LEU A 182 6.80 -13.49 18.03
CA LEU A 182 5.48 -13.99 18.43
C LEU A 182 5.36 -14.20 19.94
N SER A 183 6.44 -14.54 20.64
CA SER A 183 6.43 -14.69 22.11
C SER A 183 6.33 -13.36 22.87
N ARG A 184 6.59 -12.22 22.22
CA ARG A 184 6.57 -10.88 22.82
C ARG A 184 5.33 -10.06 22.44
N VAL A 185 4.51 -10.57 21.54
CA VAL A 185 3.30 -9.87 21.08
C VAL A 185 2.06 -10.72 21.35
N ARG A 186 0.94 -10.05 21.61
CA ARG A 186 -0.35 -10.74 21.71
C ARG A 186 -0.91 -10.97 20.31
N THR A 187 -1.16 -12.23 19.98
CA THR A 187 -1.68 -12.60 18.65
C THR A 187 -3.19 -12.54 18.62
N TYR A 188 -3.73 -11.88 17.60
CA TYR A 188 -5.14 -11.86 17.23
C TYR A 188 -5.28 -12.46 15.84
N ASN A 189 -6.10 -13.50 15.70
CA ASN A 189 -6.34 -14.15 14.43
C ASN A 189 -7.60 -13.59 13.75
N PHE A 190 -7.46 -13.26 12.48
CA PHE A 190 -8.56 -12.90 11.61
C PHE A 190 -8.73 -14.01 10.56
N ASN A 191 -9.91 -14.59 10.47
CA ASN A 191 -10.19 -15.61 9.47
C ASN A 191 -10.19 -14.98 8.05
N ALA A 192 -9.77 -15.77 7.06
CA ALA A 192 -9.97 -15.39 5.67
C ALA A 192 -11.46 -15.20 5.37
N ARG A 193 -11.76 -14.20 4.57
CA ARG A 193 -13.14 -13.92 4.14
C ARG A 193 -13.58 -14.94 3.11
N THR A 194 -14.86 -15.29 3.15
CA THR A 194 -15.50 -16.06 2.08
C THR A 194 -15.69 -15.16 0.84
N GLU A 195 -15.93 -15.77 -0.32
CA GLU A 195 -16.25 -15.02 -1.54
C GLU A 195 -17.49 -14.14 -1.36
N SER A 196 -18.53 -14.65 -0.67
CA SER A 196 -19.73 -13.86 -0.36
C SER A 196 -19.42 -12.63 0.49
N GLN A 197 -18.58 -12.77 1.51
CA GLN A 197 -18.16 -11.63 2.34
C GLN A 197 -17.28 -10.65 1.54
N SER A 198 -16.45 -11.16 0.64
CA SER A 198 -15.62 -10.34 -0.24
C SER A 198 -16.48 -9.54 -1.20
N TYR A 199 -17.48 -10.18 -1.82
CA TYR A 199 -18.47 -9.51 -2.67
C TYR A 199 -19.18 -8.38 -1.93
N GLU A 200 -19.73 -8.65 -0.73
CA GLU A 200 -20.39 -7.63 0.10
C GLU A 200 -19.49 -6.44 0.41
N ILE A 201 -18.22 -6.71 0.70
CA ILE A 201 -17.24 -5.64 1.00
C ILE A 201 -16.93 -4.81 -0.25
N ILE A 202 -16.71 -5.46 -1.40
CA ILE A 202 -16.42 -4.76 -2.65
C ILE A 202 -17.62 -3.89 -3.06
N GLU A 203 -18.82 -4.43 -3.01
CA GLU A 203 -20.04 -3.69 -3.30
C GLU A 203 -20.22 -2.50 -2.34
N ARG A 204 -20.00 -2.70 -1.04
CA ARG A 204 -20.22 -1.66 -0.01
C ARG A 204 -19.13 -0.57 -0.03
N ILE A 205 -17.87 -0.92 -0.33
CA ILE A 205 -16.74 0.02 -0.23
C ILE A 205 -16.42 0.67 -1.57
N TYR A 206 -16.38 -0.13 -2.65
CA TYR A 206 -16.01 0.34 -3.97
C TYR A 206 -17.23 0.59 -4.87
N HIS A 207 -18.42 0.18 -4.41
CA HIS A 207 -19.69 0.28 -5.15
C HIS A 207 -19.64 -0.40 -6.52
N GLU A 208 -18.89 -1.51 -6.60
CA GLU A 208 -18.74 -2.33 -7.80
C GLU A 208 -19.20 -3.77 -7.53
N GLN A 209 -19.70 -4.43 -8.57
CA GLN A 209 -20.06 -5.84 -8.52
C GLN A 209 -18.87 -6.65 -9.05
N PHE A 210 -18.32 -7.50 -8.21
CA PHE A 210 -17.21 -8.37 -8.56
C PHE A 210 -17.34 -9.71 -7.86
N SER A 211 -17.26 -10.81 -8.61
CA SER A 211 -17.27 -12.17 -8.07
C SER A 211 -15.84 -12.67 -7.90
N GLY A 212 -15.42 -12.88 -6.66
CA GLY A 212 -14.08 -13.31 -6.31
C GLY A 212 -13.61 -12.71 -4.98
N THR A 213 -12.35 -12.86 -4.70
CA THR A 213 -11.72 -12.33 -3.50
C THR A 213 -11.39 -10.84 -3.64
N ILE A 214 -11.18 -10.14 -2.52
CA ILE A 214 -10.73 -8.73 -2.54
C ILE A 214 -9.36 -8.61 -3.22
N GLU A 215 -8.50 -9.60 -3.03
CA GLU A 215 -7.17 -9.63 -3.64
C GLU A 215 -7.27 -9.72 -5.17
N GLU A 216 -8.10 -10.61 -5.70
CA GLU A 216 -8.39 -10.70 -7.13
C GLU A 216 -9.01 -9.41 -7.69
N TYR A 217 -9.89 -8.76 -6.93
CA TYR A 217 -10.44 -7.47 -7.31
C TYR A 217 -9.34 -6.40 -7.44
N LEU A 218 -8.45 -6.30 -6.45
CA LEU A 218 -7.34 -5.34 -6.48
C LEU A 218 -6.33 -5.66 -7.60
N GLN A 219 -6.09 -6.94 -7.89
CA GLN A 219 -5.19 -7.37 -8.97
C GLN A 219 -5.63 -6.92 -10.38
N GLN A 220 -6.90 -6.53 -10.58
CA GLN A 220 -7.35 -5.96 -11.85
C GLN A 220 -6.70 -4.61 -12.17
N PHE A 221 -6.18 -3.91 -11.15
CA PHE A 221 -5.49 -2.64 -11.28
C PHE A 221 -3.98 -2.78 -11.50
N LEU A 222 -3.47 -4.01 -11.57
CA LEU A 222 -2.08 -4.24 -11.97
C LEU A 222 -1.88 -3.85 -13.44
N PRO A 223 -0.71 -3.30 -13.80
CA PRO A 223 -0.36 -3.02 -15.20
C PRO A 223 -0.47 -4.25 -16.09
N VAL A 224 -0.19 -5.42 -15.51
CA VAL A 224 -0.39 -6.73 -16.13
C VAL A 224 -1.13 -7.64 -15.18
N THR A 225 -2.34 -8.04 -15.55
CA THR A 225 -3.17 -8.89 -14.70
C THR A 225 -2.70 -10.35 -14.70
N PRO A 226 -2.90 -11.11 -13.59
CA PRO A 226 -2.57 -12.53 -13.56
C PRO A 226 -3.25 -13.35 -14.68
N SER A 227 -4.46 -12.96 -15.09
CA SER A 227 -5.17 -13.57 -16.20
C SER A 227 -4.45 -13.35 -17.55
N ALA A 228 -3.90 -12.15 -17.78
CA ALA A 228 -3.10 -11.87 -18.97
C ALA A 228 -1.81 -12.68 -19.00
N ILE A 229 -1.14 -12.83 -17.86
CA ILE A 229 0.06 -13.68 -17.74
C ILE A 229 -0.28 -15.15 -18.07
N LYS A 230 -1.38 -15.65 -17.48
CA LYS A 230 -1.85 -17.01 -17.72
C LYS A 230 -2.18 -17.25 -19.19
N GLN A 231 -2.93 -16.34 -19.81
CA GLN A 231 -3.29 -16.43 -21.23
C GLN A 231 -2.03 -16.40 -22.13
N TYR A 232 -1.06 -15.56 -21.79
CA TYR A 232 0.21 -15.50 -22.49
C TYR A 232 0.98 -16.82 -22.37
N ALA A 233 1.08 -17.38 -21.18
CA ALA A 233 1.75 -18.65 -20.92
C ALA A 233 1.06 -19.81 -21.66
N GLU A 234 -0.28 -19.84 -21.71
CA GLU A 234 -1.05 -20.84 -22.45
C GLU A 234 -0.82 -20.74 -23.97
N ASN A 235 -0.78 -19.53 -24.52
CA ASN A 235 -0.50 -19.32 -25.93
C ASN A 235 0.92 -19.74 -26.29
N PHE A 236 1.90 -19.32 -25.48
CA PHE A 236 3.30 -19.72 -25.65
C PHE A 236 3.47 -21.25 -25.62
N TYR A 237 2.81 -21.92 -24.68
CA TYR A 237 2.83 -23.38 -24.61
C TYR A 237 2.22 -24.03 -25.86
N LYS A 238 1.10 -23.50 -26.35
CA LYS A 238 0.46 -24.01 -27.59
C LYS A 238 1.38 -23.87 -28.81
N GLU A 239 2.06 -22.73 -28.96
CA GLU A 239 3.02 -22.50 -30.06
C GLU A 239 4.15 -23.55 -30.05
N ILE A 240 4.74 -23.79 -28.86
CA ILE A 240 5.79 -24.82 -28.71
C ILE A 240 5.26 -26.22 -29.08
N VAL A 241 4.09 -26.59 -28.57
CA VAL A 241 3.49 -27.91 -28.83
C VAL A 241 3.15 -28.09 -30.32
N CYS A 242 2.77 -27.01 -31.02
CA CYS A 242 2.53 -27.03 -32.46
C CYS A 242 3.81 -26.97 -33.30
N GLY A 243 4.99 -26.97 -32.67
CA GLY A 243 6.28 -26.93 -33.39
C GLY A 243 6.61 -25.55 -33.98
N GLN A 244 5.91 -24.50 -33.55
CA GLN A 244 6.24 -23.14 -33.90
C GLN A 244 7.33 -22.62 -32.93
N ILE A 245 8.35 -21.98 -33.47
CA ILE A 245 9.39 -21.35 -32.65
C ILE A 245 8.89 -19.94 -32.34
N PRO A 246 8.61 -19.61 -31.05
CA PRO A 246 8.19 -18.26 -30.66
C PRO A 246 9.26 -17.22 -31.03
N ASP A 247 8.86 -16.03 -31.41
CA ASP A 247 9.80 -14.93 -31.61
C ASP A 247 10.40 -14.52 -30.24
N ILE A 248 11.71 -14.77 -30.10
CA ILE A 248 12.45 -14.47 -28.88
C ILE A 248 12.36 -12.99 -28.53
N ASN A 249 12.35 -12.09 -29.52
CA ASN A 249 12.26 -10.65 -29.26
C ASN A 249 10.88 -10.26 -28.72
N GLU A 250 9.83 -10.89 -29.26
CA GLU A 250 8.47 -10.69 -28.75
C GLU A 250 8.33 -11.26 -27.33
N LEU A 251 8.95 -12.41 -27.07
CA LEU A 251 8.99 -13.05 -25.76
C LEU A 251 9.68 -12.14 -24.74
N ILE A 252 10.88 -11.61 -25.04
CA ILE A 252 11.61 -10.68 -24.17
C ILE A 252 10.78 -9.41 -23.94
N LYS A 253 10.18 -8.83 -24.98
CA LYS A 253 9.34 -7.63 -24.87
C LYS A 253 8.12 -7.85 -23.97
N ASN A 254 7.53 -9.04 -24.03
CA ASN A 254 6.39 -9.38 -23.19
C ASN A 254 6.82 -9.73 -21.75
N CYS A 255 7.96 -10.43 -21.56
CA CYS A 255 8.52 -10.67 -20.22
C CYS A 255 8.86 -9.37 -19.49
N ASN A 256 9.40 -8.38 -20.20
CA ASN A 256 9.67 -7.05 -19.61
C ASN A 256 8.40 -6.30 -19.16
N LYS A 257 7.21 -6.66 -19.65
CA LYS A 257 5.93 -6.12 -19.16
C LYS A 257 5.50 -6.77 -17.83
N PHE A 258 6.06 -7.95 -17.53
CA PHE A 258 5.75 -8.73 -16.33
C PHE A 258 6.76 -8.50 -15.19
N ASP A 259 7.75 -7.64 -15.40
CA ASP A 259 8.70 -7.26 -14.36
C ASP A 259 7.95 -6.40 -13.31
N PRO A 260 7.89 -6.86 -12.05
CA PRO A 260 7.10 -6.23 -11.00
C PRO A 260 7.67 -4.89 -10.53
#